data_0553e0c66ca1e457b1991aca89576330
#
_entry.id   0553e0c66ca1e457b1991aca89576330
#
_cell.length_a   1.000
_cell.length_b   1.000
_cell.length_c   1.000
_cell.angle_alpha   90.00
_cell.angle_beta   90.00
_cell.angle_gamma   90.00
#
_symmetry.space_group_name_H-M   'P 1'
#
loop_
_entity.id
_entity.type
_entity.pdbx_description
1 polymer ?
#
loop_
_entity_poly.entity_id
_entity_poly.type
_entity_poly.pdbx_seq_one_letter_code
_entity_poly.pdbx_strand_id
1 'polypeptide(L)'
;MLAFLYTPREQTLIEFVTFMKILAESGATKTDWRSIASDGTVYSMRSTGMNVATADVSFVEKTLCEAIPKLNPSGETVERIHFYAAGMIPTPGNPVPEGAVRLHGEFMKAFPEAEVAYASDLLAAARALFGRKPGIAVILGTGSNSCEYDGKRIVKNVRSGGFILGDEGGGASLGRQFVSDFLKGIVPEPVASEFAAKYDMEYFHVVKNVYRGPSPASYLGSFAPFIMEHYDSCLYVKCLVDNNFRALFERCLLQYDIEGKPVGVVGGFGFAHKEILLRVAQEYGVGISDIVSSPIEGLVKYHIEENEN
;
A
#
# COMPACT_ATOMS: atom_id res chain seq x y z
N MET A 1 -54.11 -50.96 -20.54
CA MET A 1 -54.26 -49.62 -20.01
C MET A 1 -53.24 -49.49 -18.89
N LEU A 2 -52.04 -49.01 -19.25
CA LEU A 2 -50.86 -48.89 -18.35
C LEU A 2 -50.90 -47.51 -17.73
N ALA A 3 -51.05 -47.46 -16.40
CA ALA A 3 -50.98 -46.22 -15.62
C ALA A 3 -49.49 -45.92 -15.38
N PHE A 4 -49.01 -44.82 -15.95
CA PHE A 4 -47.72 -44.27 -15.60
C PHE A 4 -47.82 -43.58 -14.25
N LEU A 5 -47.14 -44.13 -13.24
CA LEU A 5 -46.89 -43.47 -11.98
C LEU A 5 -45.75 -42.46 -12.19
N TYR A 6 -46.10 -41.20 -12.12
CA TYR A 6 -45.14 -40.08 -12.13
C TYR A 6 -44.62 -39.93 -10.70
N THR A 7 -43.36 -40.29 -10.47
CA THR A 7 -42.67 -39.97 -9.22
C THR A 7 -42.11 -38.57 -9.35
N PRO A 8 -42.37 -37.63 -8.41
CA PRO A 8 -41.73 -36.33 -8.40
C PRO A 8 -40.22 -36.54 -8.10
N ARG A 9 -39.36 -36.12 -9.01
CA ARG A 9 -37.95 -35.94 -8.71
C ARG A 9 -37.84 -34.94 -7.55
N GLU A 10 -37.30 -35.40 -6.44
CA GLU A 10 -36.76 -34.51 -5.42
C GLU A 10 -35.75 -33.60 -6.11
N GLN A 11 -36.11 -32.34 -6.29
CA GLN A 11 -35.13 -31.28 -6.55
C GLN A 11 -34.33 -31.14 -5.27
N THR A 12 -33.17 -31.75 -5.25
CA THR A 12 -32.13 -31.38 -4.29
C THR A 12 -31.83 -29.92 -4.53
N LEU A 13 -32.36 -29.05 -3.68
CA LEU A 13 -31.89 -27.67 -3.55
C LEU A 13 -30.40 -27.79 -3.20
N ILE A 14 -29.53 -27.61 -4.21
CA ILE A 14 -28.15 -27.29 -3.96
C ILE A 14 -28.22 -25.91 -3.33
N GLU A 15 -28.14 -25.84 -2.00
CA GLU A 15 -27.86 -24.62 -1.29
C GLU A 15 -26.51 -24.15 -1.86
N PHE A 16 -26.54 -23.14 -2.72
CA PHE A 16 -25.35 -22.39 -3.09
C PHE A 16 -24.89 -21.73 -1.80
N VAL A 17 -23.91 -22.35 -1.15
CA VAL A 17 -23.25 -21.73 -0.02
C VAL A 17 -22.56 -20.49 -0.58
N THR A 18 -23.10 -19.35 -0.20
CA THR A 18 -22.64 -18.05 -0.67
C THR A 18 -21.52 -17.58 0.24
N PHE A 19 -20.31 -17.51 -0.28
CA PHE A 19 -19.15 -17.11 0.48
C PHE A 19 -18.65 -15.73 0.06
N MET A 20 -18.35 -14.91 1.05
CA MET A 20 -17.77 -13.60 0.87
C MET A 20 -16.25 -13.62 1.13
N LYS A 21 -15.50 -12.83 0.38
CA LYS A 21 -14.08 -12.54 0.65
C LYS A 21 -13.92 -11.10 1.09
N ILE A 22 -13.05 -10.86 2.09
CA ILE A 22 -12.67 -9.52 2.54
C ILE A 22 -11.21 -9.27 2.19
N LEU A 23 -10.93 -8.13 1.57
CA LEU A 23 -9.61 -7.65 1.24
C LEU A 23 -9.33 -6.35 1.99
N ALA A 24 -8.14 -6.24 2.58
CA ALA A 24 -7.66 -5.02 3.20
C ALA A 24 -6.25 -4.70 2.73
N GLU A 25 -6.02 -3.44 2.37
CA GLU A 25 -4.68 -2.89 2.15
C GLU A 25 -4.48 -1.74 3.11
N SER A 26 -3.55 -1.91 4.07
CA SER A 26 -3.32 -1.00 5.17
C SER A 26 -1.95 -0.34 5.07
N GLY A 27 -1.96 0.95 4.78
CA GLY A 27 -0.79 1.82 4.88
C GLY A 27 -0.72 2.53 6.24
N ALA A 28 0.22 3.48 6.36
CA ALA A 28 0.42 4.25 7.59
C ALA A 28 -0.75 5.18 7.93
N THR A 29 -1.47 5.70 6.92
CA THR A 29 -2.50 6.74 7.08
C THR A 29 -3.92 6.26 6.85
N LYS A 30 -4.09 5.24 6.00
CA LYS A 30 -5.41 4.72 5.62
C LYS A 30 -5.35 3.21 5.43
N THR A 31 -6.51 2.56 5.59
CA THR A 31 -6.78 1.20 5.14
C THR A 31 -7.91 1.25 4.13
N ASP A 32 -7.65 0.80 2.93
CA ASP A 32 -8.65 0.57 1.89
C ASP A 32 -9.20 -0.87 2.03
N TRP A 33 -10.52 -1.00 2.13
CA TRP A 33 -11.22 -2.26 2.29
C TRP A 33 -12.09 -2.55 1.08
N ARG A 34 -12.16 -3.81 0.68
CA ARG A 34 -13.15 -4.35 -0.25
C ARG A 34 -13.69 -5.66 0.29
N SER A 35 -14.99 -5.87 0.17
CA SER A 35 -15.57 -7.19 0.32
C SER A 35 -16.23 -7.60 -0.99
N ILE A 36 -16.00 -8.82 -1.40
CA ILE A 36 -16.48 -9.41 -2.63
C ILE A 36 -17.52 -10.43 -2.24
N ALA A 37 -18.79 -10.13 -2.52
CA ALA A 37 -19.90 -11.03 -2.28
C ALA A 37 -19.89 -12.21 -3.28
N SER A 38 -20.61 -13.25 -2.98
CA SER A 38 -20.73 -14.45 -3.81
C SER A 38 -21.29 -14.19 -5.21
N ASP A 39 -22.13 -13.16 -5.35
CA ASP A 39 -22.70 -12.72 -6.63
C ASP A 39 -21.76 -11.80 -7.44
N GLY A 40 -20.54 -11.54 -6.92
CA GLY A 40 -19.56 -10.63 -7.52
C GLY A 40 -19.75 -9.16 -7.13
N THR A 41 -20.75 -8.82 -6.31
CA THR A 41 -20.93 -7.45 -5.80
C THR A 41 -19.72 -7.06 -4.93
N VAL A 42 -19.15 -5.87 -5.16
CA VAL A 42 -18.01 -5.36 -4.41
C VAL A 42 -18.45 -4.20 -3.52
N TYR A 43 -18.33 -4.37 -2.20
CA TYR A 43 -18.51 -3.29 -1.24
C TYR A 43 -17.16 -2.65 -0.92
N SER A 44 -17.18 -1.33 -0.73
CA SER A 44 -15.97 -0.53 -0.53
C SER A 44 -16.09 0.33 0.70
N MET A 45 -15.04 0.34 1.52
CA MET A 45 -14.93 1.30 2.61
C MET A 45 -13.48 1.72 2.84
N ARG A 46 -13.30 2.77 3.61
CA ARG A 46 -11.99 3.26 4.06
C ARG A 46 -12.02 3.50 5.56
N SER A 47 -10.96 3.11 6.23
CA SER A 47 -10.71 3.42 7.64
C SER A 47 -9.33 4.07 7.81
N THR A 48 -9.01 4.49 9.04
CA THR A 48 -7.67 4.91 9.41
C THR A 48 -6.68 3.75 9.21
N GLY A 49 -5.44 4.08 8.85
CA GLY A 49 -4.38 3.11 8.65
C GLY A 49 -4.04 2.36 9.93
N MET A 50 -3.84 1.06 9.83
CA MET A 50 -3.45 0.19 10.93
C MET A 50 -2.04 -0.32 10.68
N ASN A 51 -1.03 0.38 11.21
CA ASN A 51 0.30 -0.21 11.31
C ASN A 51 0.33 -1.13 12.52
N VAL A 52 0.04 -2.41 12.30
CA VAL A 52 -0.09 -3.41 13.37
C VAL A 52 1.18 -3.62 14.19
N ALA A 53 2.34 -3.22 13.69
CA ALA A 53 3.60 -3.28 14.44
C ALA A 53 3.72 -2.15 15.49
N THR A 54 3.01 -1.03 15.31
CA THR A 54 3.16 0.16 16.15
C THR A 54 1.83 0.71 16.68
N ALA A 55 0.68 0.25 16.17
CA ALA A 55 -0.62 0.74 16.58
C ALA A 55 -0.98 0.23 17.98
N ASP A 56 -1.60 1.11 18.78
CA ASP A 56 -2.23 0.72 20.03
C ASP A 56 -3.36 -0.28 19.79
N VAL A 57 -3.50 -1.21 20.72
CA VAL A 57 -4.49 -2.29 20.65
C VAL A 57 -5.91 -1.79 20.59
N SER A 58 -6.23 -0.82 21.46
CA SER A 58 -7.57 -0.24 21.54
C SER A 58 -7.94 0.48 20.24
N PHE A 59 -6.94 1.03 19.55
CA PHE A 59 -7.11 1.65 18.23
C PHE A 59 -7.46 0.62 17.15
N VAL A 60 -6.77 -0.53 17.13
CA VAL A 60 -7.06 -1.62 16.16
C VAL A 60 -8.47 -2.17 16.40
N GLU A 61 -8.81 -2.49 17.66
CA GLU A 61 -10.14 -2.97 18.04
C GLU A 61 -11.24 -2.00 17.63
N LYS A 62 -11.11 -0.72 17.93
CA LYS A 62 -12.07 0.32 17.55
C LYS A 62 -12.24 0.39 16.04
N THR A 63 -11.12 0.43 15.30
CA THR A 63 -11.15 0.53 13.84
C THR A 63 -11.88 -0.67 13.22
N LEU A 64 -11.66 -1.88 13.71
CA LEU A 64 -12.33 -3.08 13.23
C LEU A 64 -13.82 -3.13 13.63
N CYS A 65 -14.18 -2.75 14.85
CA CYS A 65 -15.58 -2.65 15.28
C CYS A 65 -16.38 -1.69 14.39
N GLU A 66 -15.77 -0.62 13.88
CA GLU A 66 -16.41 0.32 12.95
C GLU A 66 -16.45 -0.20 11.51
N ALA A 67 -15.46 -1.01 11.10
CA ALA A 67 -15.32 -1.52 9.74
C ALA A 67 -16.18 -2.76 9.48
N ILE A 68 -16.14 -3.74 10.36
CA ILE A 68 -16.77 -5.06 10.19
C ILE A 68 -18.25 -4.99 9.78
N PRO A 69 -19.13 -4.20 10.43
CA PRO A 69 -20.53 -4.13 10.03
C PRO A 69 -20.77 -3.58 8.62
N LYS A 70 -19.83 -2.80 8.10
CA LYS A 70 -19.91 -2.20 6.76
C LYS A 70 -19.33 -3.10 5.67
N LEU A 71 -18.47 -4.05 6.08
CA LEU A 71 -17.82 -4.97 5.15
C LEU A 71 -18.73 -6.15 4.76
N ASN A 72 -19.69 -6.49 5.60
CA ASN A 72 -20.62 -7.59 5.32
C ASN A 72 -22.10 -7.16 5.54
N PRO A 73 -22.62 -6.23 4.72
CA PRO A 73 -23.98 -5.75 4.88
C PRO A 73 -25.05 -6.79 4.50
N SER A 74 -24.71 -7.79 3.68
CA SER A 74 -25.61 -8.88 3.27
C SER A 74 -25.69 -10.01 4.31
N GLY A 75 -24.77 -10.05 5.29
CA GLY A 75 -24.73 -11.11 6.29
C GLY A 75 -24.29 -12.48 5.74
N GLU A 76 -23.56 -12.49 4.61
CA GLU A 76 -23.03 -13.71 4.03
C GLU A 76 -21.95 -14.32 4.92
N THR A 77 -21.72 -15.63 4.80
CA THR A 77 -20.57 -16.29 5.44
C THR A 77 -19.28 -15.79 4.81
N VAL A 78 -18.37 -15.28 5.63
CA VAL A 78 -17.03 -14.86 5.18
C VAL A 78 -16.13 -16.08 5.18
N GLU A 79 -15.66 -16.47 3.99
CA GLU A 79 -14.74 -17.61 3.81
C GLU A 79 -13.29 -17.21 4.04
N ARG A 80 -12.90 -16.05 3.50
CA ARG A 80 -11.50 -15.64 3.49
C ARG A 80 -11.30 -14.15 3.70
N ILE A 81 -10.28 -13.83 4.49
CA ILE A 81 -9.84 -12.46 4.72
C ILE A 81 -8.37 -12.35 4.30
N HIS A 82 -8.06 -11.49 3.36
CA HIS A 82 -6.70 -11.17 2.94
C HIS A 82 -6.32 -9.79 3.49
N PHE A 83 -5.39 -9.76 4.42
CA PHE A 83 -4.91 -8.53 5.04
C PHE A 83 -3.47 -8.24 4.64
N TYR A 84 -3.30 -7.17 3.87
CA TYR A 84 -2.01 -6.70 3.39
C TYR A 84 -1.59 -5.45 4.17
N ALA A 85 -0.39 -5.43 4.72
CA ALA A 85 0.10 -4.24 5.42
C ALA A 85 1.64 -4.16 5.43
N ALA A 86 2.14 -2.94 5.61
CA ALA A 86 3.55 -2.69 5.88
C ALA A 86 4.00 -3.45 7.14
N GLY A 87 5.16 -4.11 7.08
CA GLY A 87 5.70 -4.90 8.20
C GLY A 87 4.99 -6.25 8.45
N MET A 88 3.95 -6.57 7.69
CA MET A 88 3.19 -7.82 7.81
C MET A 88 3.91 -8.94 7.05
N ILE A 89 4.88 -9.57 7.68
CA ILE A 89 5.67 -10.65 7.07
C ILE A 89 5.44 -11.94 7.86
N PRO A 90 4.61 -12.87 7.35
CA PRO A 90 4.47 -14.21 7.92
C PRO A 90 5.82 -14.96 7.89
N THR A 91 6.11 -15.71 8.94
CA THR A 91 7.31 -16.55 9.00
C THR A 91 6.95 -18.03 8.96
N PRO A 92 7.86 -18.89 8.49
CA PRO A 92 7.64 -20.34 8.55
C PRO A 92 7.33 -20.82 9.97
N GLY A 93 6.21 -21.54 10.14
CA GLY A 93 5.74 -22.02 11.44
C GLY A 93 4.95 -21.00 12.27
N ASN A 94 4.89 -19.72 11.85
CA ASN A 94 4.04 -18.71 12.43
C ASN A 94 3.35 -17.89 11.31
N PRO A 95 2.17 -18.34 10.84
CA PRO A 95 1.44 -17.66 9.76
C PRO A 95 0.83 -16.32 10.19
N VAL A 96 0.66 -16.10 11.50
CA VAL A 96 0.19 -14.84 12.07
C VAL A 96 1.39 -14.08 12.62
N PRO A 97 1.84 -13.00 11.98
CA PRO A 97 2.90 -12.16 12.51
C PRO A 97 2.57 -11.63 13.92
N GLU A 98 3.58 -11.46 14.77
CA GLU A 98 3.38 -11.03 16.16
C GLU A 98 2.52 -9.77 16.27
N GLY A 99 2.79 -8.76 15.44
CA GLY A 99 2.00 -7.52 15.40
C GLY A 99 0.56 -7.70 14.91
N ALA A 100 0.21 -8.85 14.30
CA ALA A 100 -1.13 -9.15 13.80
C ALA A 100 -1.97 -10.01 14.76
N VAL A 101 -1.40 -10.50 15.86
CA VAL A 101 -2.09 -11.45 16.77
C VAL A 101 -3.44 -10.90 17.25
N ARG A 102 -3.50 -9.63 17.61
CA ARG A 102 -4.74 -8.98 18.07
C ARG A 102 -5.73 -8.74 16.92
N LEU A 103 -5.25 -8.26 15.80
CA LEU A 103 -6.04 -8.11 14.59
C LEU A 103 -6.68 -9.47 14.22
N HIS A 104 -5.92 -10.54 14.32
CA HIS A 104 -6.41 -11.89 14.10
C HIS A 104 -7.51 -12.28 15.10
N GLY A 105 -7.33 -11.97 16.38
CA GLY A 105 -8.33 -12.21 17.41
C GLY A 105 -9.66 -11.51 17.13
N GLU A 106 -9.63 -10.26 16.67
CA GLU A 106 -10.83 -9.51 16.31
C GLU A 106 -11.53 -10.08 15.06
N PHE A 107 -10.76 -10.50 14.06
CA PHE A 107 -11.35 -11.20 12.90
C PHE A 107 -12.01 -12.51 13.29
N MET A 108 -11.37 -13.31 14.15
CA MET A 108 -11.93 -14.59 14.60
C MET A 108 -13.19 -14.42 15.49
N LYS A 109 -13.30 -13.32 16.23
CA LYS A 109 -14.54 -12.99 16.96
C LYS A 109 -15.71 -12.69 16.01
N ALA A 110 -15.42 -11.94 14.93
CA ALA A 110 -16.46 -11.50 13.98
C ALA A 110 -16.78 -12.56 12.92
N PHE A 111 -15.79 -13.31 12.48
CA PHE A 111 -15.84 -14.29 11.39
C PHE A 111 -15.12 -15.58 11.79
N PRO A 112 -15.70 -16.39 12.71
CA PRO A 112 -15.01 -17.52 13.33
C PRO A 112 -14.64 -18.65 12.35
N GLU A 113 -15.31 -18.71 11.20
CA GLU A 113 -15.06 -19.72 10.16
C GLU A 113 -14.14 -19.23 9.04
N ALA A 114 -13.76 -17.94 9.06
CA ALA A 114 -12.95 -17.37 7.99
C ALA A 114 -11.46 -17.79 8.10
N GLU A 115 -10.88 -18.15 6.96
CA GLU A 115 -9.42 -18.26 6.84
C GLU A 115 -8.81 -16.86 6.69
N VAL A 116 -7.87 -16.49 7.56
CA VAL A 116 -7.21 -15.17 7.52
C VAL A 116 -5.79 -15.33 7.02
N ALA A 117 -5.50 -14.72 5.88
CA ALA A 117 -4.18 -14.68 5.25
C ALA A 117 -3.55 -13.29 5.41
N TYR A 118 -2.29 -13.25 5.86
CA TYR A 118 -1.51 -12.03 6.04
C TYR A 118 -0.39 -11.95 5.01
N ALA A 119 -0.18 -10.76 4.46
CA ALA A 119 0.92 -10.52 3.54
C ALA A 119 1.41 -9.07 3.62
N SER A 120 2.62 -8.83 3.08
CA SER A 120 3.17 -7.47 3.02
C SER A 120 2.44 -6.60 1.99
N ASP A 121 2.48 -5.29 2.21
CA ASP A 121 2.09 -4.27 1.25
C ASP A 121 2.83 -4.42 -0.09
N LEU A 122 4.08 -4.86 -0.05
CA LEU A 122 4.89 -5.09 -1.23
C LEU A 122 4.37 -6.27 -2.08
N LEU A 123 3.88 -7.34 -1.45
CA LEU A 123 3.21 -8.44 -2.17
C LEU A 123 1.86 -7.98 -2.71
N ALA A 124 1.14 -7.10 -1.99
CA ALA A 124 -0.07 -6.47 -2.49
C ALA A 124 0.18 -5.68 -3.77
N ALA A 125 1.22 -4.83 -3.78
CA ALA A 125 1.62 -4.05 -4.94
C ALA A 125 1.94 -4.96 -6.14
N ALA A 126 2.73 -6.01 -5.93
CA ALA A 126 3.11 -6.95 -6.99
C ALA A 126 1.90 -7.69 -7.59
N ARG A 127 1.01 -8.22 -6.75
CA ARG A 127 -0.23 -8.89 -7.17
C ARG A 127 -1.18 -7.95 -7.91
N ALA A 128 -1.32 -6.72 -7.41
CA ALA A 128 -2.18 -5.71 -8.03
C ALA A 128 -1.71 -5.29 -9.42
N LEU A 129 -0.40 -5.14 -9.62
CA LEU A 129 0.18 -4.70 -10.89
C LEU A 129 0.26 -5.81 -11.93
N PHE A 130 0.62 -7.02 -11.50
CA PHE A 130 1.01 -8.07 -12.45
C PHE A 130 0.12 -9.31 -12.40
N GLY A 131 -0.80 -9.41 -11.44
CA GLY A 131 -1.60 -10.61 -11.25
C GLY A 131 -0.71 -11.82 -10.97
N ARG A 132 -0.71 -12.79 -11.90
CA ARG A 132 0.11 -14.01 -11.82
C ARG A 132 1.31 -14.00 -12.78
N LYS A 133 1.67 -12.83 -13.32
CA LYS A 133 2.82 -12.66 -14.22
C LYS A 133 4.01 -12.10 -13.45
N PRO A 134 5.25 -12.40 -13.86
CA PRO A 134 6.44 -11.82 -13.25
C PRO A 134 6.56 -10.33 -13.56
N GLY A 135 7.23 -9.58 -12.65
CA GLY A 135 7.50 -8.16 -12.83
C GLY A 135 8.26 -7.56 -11.65
N ILE A 136 8.59 -6.28 -11.76
CA ILE A 136 9.24 -5.51 -10.70
C ILE A 136 8.23 -4.48 -10.17
N ALA A 137 7.78 -4.69 -8.94
CA ALA A 137 6.84 -3.80 -8.28
C ALA A 137 7.57 -2.77 -7.44
N VAL A 138 7.09 -1.52 -7.49
CA VAL A 138 7.60 -0.39 -6.71
C VAL A 138 6.44 0.22 -5.93
N ILE A 139 6.60 0.37 -4.62
CA ILE A 139 5.75 1.23 -3.80
C ILE A 139 6.40 2.61 -3.76
N LEU A 140 5.61 3.66 -4.04
CA LEU A 140 6.09 5.04 -4.03
C LEU A 140 5.04 5.98 -3.44
N GLY A 141 5.08 6.11 -2.12
CA GLY A 141 4.19 6.90 -1.28
C GLY A 141 4.95 7.84 -0.35
N THR A 142 4.59 7.85 0.94
CA THR A 142 5.38 8.52 1.99
C THR A 142 6.79 7.95 2.03
N GLY A 143 6.94 6.61 2.08
CA GLY A 143 8.20 5.91 1.86
C GLY A 143 8.25 5.28 0.47
N SER A 144 9.25 4.43 0.25
CA SER A 144 9.39 3.61 -0.94
C SER A 144 9.83 2.18 -0.60
N ASN A 145 9.48 1.24 -1.46
CA ASN A 145 9.98 -0.13 -1.41
C ASN A 145 9.90 -0.74 -2.81
N SER A 146 10.63 -1.82 -3.08
CA SER A 146 10.59 -2.48 -4.38
C SER A 146 10.84 -3.97 -4.27
N CYS A 147 10.34 -4.76 -5.23
CA CYS A 147 10.63 -6.18 -5.30
C CYS A 147 10.59 -6.72 -6.72
N GLU A 148 11.30 -7.80 -6.91
CA GLU A 148 11.10 -8.70 -8.04
C GLU A 148 10.10 -9.80 -7.64
N TYR A 149 9.09 -9.98 -8.47
CA TYR A 149 7.98 -10.90 -8.28
C TYR A 149 7.96 -11.93 -9.41
N ASP A 150 7.80 -13.22 -9.09
CA ASP A 150 7.82 -14.33 -10.08
C ASP A 150 6.42 -14.72 -10.59
N GLY A 151 5.38 -13.98 -10.20
CA GLY A 151 3.98 -14.32 -10.47
C GLY A 151 3.28 -15.04 -9.31
N LYS A 152 4.01 -15.42 -8.27
CA LYS A 152 3.48 -16.08 -7.06
C LYS A 152 4.00 -15.46 -5.77
N ARG A 153 5.30 -15.18 -5.70
CA ARG A 153 6.00 -14.69 -4.50
C ARG A 153 7.08 -13.67 -4.85
N ILE A 154 7.48 -12.93 -3.85
CA ILE A 154 8.65 -12.05 -3.95
C ILE A 154 9.90 -12.92 -3.94
N VAL A 155 10.73 -12.80 -4.98
CA VAL A 155 11.99 -13.54 -5.14
C VAL A 155 13.23 -12.71 -4.80
N LYS A 156 13.12 -11.37 -4.91
CA LYS A 156 14.17 -10.43 -4.50
C LYS A 156 13.54 -9.15 -3.97
N ASN A 157 14.11 -8.61 -2.90
CA ASN A 157 13.74 -7.31 -2.36
C ASN A 157 15.01 -6.50 -2.05
N VAL A 158 15.16 -5.36 -2.69
CA VAL A 158 16.15 -4.35 -2.29
C VAL A 158 15.56 -3.59 -1.11
N ARG A 159 16.18 -3.72 0.07
CA ARG A 159 15.65 -3.19 1.32
C ARG A 159 15.51 -1.68 1.28
N SER A 160 14.33 -1.16 1.62
CA SER A 160 14.08 0.30 1.62
C SER A 160 14.86 1.05 2.70
N GLY A 161 15.18 0.41 3.81
CA GLY A 161 15.89 1.04 4.93
C GLY A 161 15.05 2.02 5.75
N GLY A 162 13.86 2.39 5.32
CA GLY A 162 12.98 3.37 5.95
C GLY A 162 13.48 4.82 5.82
N PHE A 163 12.75 5.76 6.41
CA PHE A 163 12.95 7.21 6.17
C PHE A 163 14.31 7.78 6.61
N ILE A 164 15.06 7.08 7.46
CA ILE A 164 16.40 7.51 7.89
C ILE A 164 17.46 7.04 6.90
N LEU A 165 17.44 5.74 6.54
CA LEU A 165 18.51 5.10 5.77
C LEU A 165 18.22 4.96 4.28
N GLY A 166 16.97 5.23 3.85
CA GLY A 166 16.53 5.01 2.49
C GLY A 166 15.24 5.73 2.17
N ASP A 167 14.21 4.98 1.71
CA ASP A 167 12.95 5.47 1.16
C ASP A 167 13.16 6.43 -0.02
N GLU A 168 14.20 6.20 -0.81
CA GLU A 168 14.54 7.01 -1.97
C GLU A 168 13.37 7.12 -2.94
N GLY A 169 13.12 8.31 -3.46
CA GLY A 169 11.98 8.60 -4.31
C GLY A 169 10.69 8.90 -3.55
N GLY A 170 10.57 8.49 -2.27
CA GLY A 170 9.39 8.73 -1.45
C GLY A 170 9.27 10.18 -0.95
N GLY A 171 8.02 10.55 -0.54
CA GLY A 171 7.74 11.89 -0.04
C GLY A 171 8.49 12.24 1.24
N ALA A 172 8.75 11.28 2.13
CA ALA A 172 9.52 11.49 3.36
C ALA A 172 11.00 11.75 3.07
N SER A 173 11.59 11.06 2.10
CA SER A 173 12.96 11.31 1.66
C SER A 173 13.11 12.72 1.08
N LEU A 174 12.16 13.14 0.22
CA LEU A 174 12.10 14.48 -0.32
C LEU A 174 11.96 15.54 0.78
N GLY A 175 11.00 15.38 1.69
CA GLY A 175 10.77 16.31 2.80
C GLY A 175 11.96 16.37 3.76
N ARG A 176 12.60 15.25 4.06
CA ARG A 176 13.80 15.19 4.90
C ARG A 176 14.94 16.04 4.33
N GLN A 177 15.21 15.91 3.03
CA GLN A 177 16.24 16.69 2.38
C GLN A 177 15.90 18.17 2.38
N PHE A 178 14.65 18.52 2.01
CA PHE A 178 14.19 19.91 1.99
C PHE A 178 14.25 20.56 3.38
N VAL A 179 13.76 19.90 4.44
CA VAL A 179 13.80 20.43 5.81
C VAL A 179 15.24 20.58 6.29
N SER A 180 16.13 19.62 5.98
CA SER A 180 17.55 19.73 6.28
C SER A 180 18.18 20.98 5.64
N ASP A 181 17.87 21.25 4.38
CA ASP A 181 18.39 22.38 3.63
C ASP A 181 17.78 23.71 4.12
N PHE A 182 16.49 23.69 4.48
CA PHE A 182 15.81 24.84 5.07
C PHE A 182 16.46 25.28 6.40
N LEU A 183 16.70 24.34 7.31
CA LEU A 183 17.33 24.62 8.60
C LEU A 183 18.77 25.15 8.48
N LYS A 184 19.42 24.92 7.35
CA LYS A 184 20.78 25.40 7.04
C LYS A 184 20.81 26.67 6.19
N GLY A 185 19.65 27.23 5.84
CA GLY A 185 19.55 28.44 5.00
C GLY A 185 19.97 28.22 3.55
N ILE A 186 19.86 26.98 3.04
CA ILE A 186 20.20 26.62 1.65
C ILE A 186 19.01 26.84 0.70
N VAL A 187 17.78 26.67 1.21
CA VAL A 187 16.57 26.88 0.39
C VAL A 187 16.50 28.36 -0.04
N PRO A 188 16.40 28.66 -1.34
CA PRO A 188 16.40 30.03 -1.83
C PRO A 188 15.09 30.75 -1.55
N GLU A 189 15.17 32.10 -1.51
CA GLU A 189 13.99 32.96 -1.52
C GLU A 189 13.31 32.99 -2.92
N PRO A 190 11.97 33.13 -3.02
CA PRO A 190 11.04 33.33 -1.91
C PRO A 190 10.56 32.01 -1.24
N VAL A 191 10.98 30.84 -1.72
CA VAL A 191 10.48 29.52 -1.25
C VAL A 191 10.71 29.33 0.26
N ALA A 192 11.85 29.80 0.78
CA ALA A 192 12.14 29.71 2.22
C ALA A 192 11.16 30.50 3.07
N SER A 193 10.87 31.77 2.68
CA SER A 193 9.92 32.63 3.40
C SER A 193 8.49 32.09 3.33
N GLU A 194 8.05 31.58 2.18
CA GLU A 194 6.72 30.99 2.00
C GLU A 194 6.56 29.72 2.83
N PHE A 195 7.61 28.89 2.91
CA PHE A 195 7.62 27.70 3.75
C PHE A 195 7.51 28.04 5.23
N ALA A 196 8.31 29.00 5.70
CA ALA A 196 8.26 29.47 7.10
C ALA A 196 6.92 30.11 7.47
N ALA A 197 6.23 30.76 6.53
CA ALA A 197 4.90 31.32 6.74
C ALA A 197 3.80 30.25 6.81
N LYS A 198 3.98 29.12 6.11
CA LYS A 198 2.97 28.05 6.02
C LYS A 198 3.10 27.03 7.15
N TYR A 199 4.32 26.80 7.66
CA TYR A 199 4.61 25.73 8.63
C TYR A 199 5.36 26.25 9.84
N ASP A 200 5.09 25.65 11.01
CA ASP A 200 5.89 25.91 12.21
C ASP A 200 7.25 25.20 12.08
N MET A 201 8.25 25.98 11.67
CA MET A 201 9.61 25.52 11.43
C MET A 201 10.58 25.94 12.54
N GLU A 202 10.05 26.22 13.75
CA GLU A 202 10.87 26.42 14.93
C GLU A 202 11.77 25.18 15.17
N TYR A 203 13.06 25.39 15.39
CA TYR A 203 14.07 24.34 15.41
C TYR A 203 13.73 23.18 16.37
N PHE A 204 13.34 23.50 17.61
CA PHE A 204 13.02 22.47 18.61
C PHE A 204 11.71 21.73 18.27
N HIS A 205 10.76 22.40 17.63
CA HIS A 205 9.54 21.79 17.13
C HIS A 205 9.85 20.75 16.05
N VAL A 206 10.67 21.13 15.06
CA VAL A 206 11.12 20.20 13.99
C VAL A 206 11.85 19.01 14.57
N VAL A 207 12.86 19.25 15.45
CA VAL A 207 13.64 18.19 16.10
C VAL A 207 12.76 17.24 16.90
N LYS A 208 11.78 17.78 17.66
CA LYS A 208 10.84 16.96 18.41
C LYS A 208 10.02 16.04 17.50
N ASN A 209 9.47 16.57 16.39
CA ASN A 209 8.63 15.78 15.47
C ASN A 209 9.44 14.71 14.71
N VAL A 210 10.68 15.03 14.33
CA VAL A 210 11.55 14.09 13.60
C VAL A 210 12.10 12.99 14.49
N TYR A 211 12.48 13.28 15.73
CA TYR A 211 13.18 12.32 16.59
C TYR A 211 12.33 11.70 17.69
N ARG A 212 11.19 12.32 18.04
CA ARG A 212 10.33 11.89 19.15
C ARG A 212 8.84 11.90 18.81
N GLY A 213 8.48 12.30 17.59
CA GLY A 213 7.09 12.30 17.13
C GLY A 213 6.57 10.88 16.91
N PRO A 214 5.25 10.68 16.92
CA PRO A 214 4.65 9.36 16.72
C PRO A 214 4.79 8.84 15.30
N SER A 215 5.02 9.71 14.32
CA SER A 215 5.10 9.35 12.90
C SER A 215 6.06 10.27 12.12
N PRO A 216 7.38 10.18 12.34
CA PRO A 216 8.36 11.07 11.74
C PRO A 216 8.36 11.05 10.20
N ALA A 217 8.20 9.88 9.59
CA ALA A 217 8.11 9.75 8.13
C ALA A 217 6.90 10.51 7.57
N SER A 218 5.73 10.39 8.22
CA SER A 218 4.53 11.12 7.81
C SER A 218 4.70 12.64 7.98
N TYR A 219 5.34 13.06 9.06
CA TYR A 219 5.65 14.47 9.30
C TYR A 219 6.54 15.03 8.17
N LEU A 220 7.64 14.36 7.83
CA LEU A 220 8.52 14.78 6.74
C LEU A 220 7.79 14.73 5.38
N GLY A 221 7.05 13.67 5.11
CA GLY A 221 6.28 13.51 3.86
C GLY A 221 5.16 14.54 3.69
N SER A 222 4.66 15.15 4.78
CA SER A 222 3.63 16.19 4.72
C SER A 222 4.08 17.48 4.05
N PHE A 223 5.37 17.70 3.90
CA PHE A 223 5.93 18.86 3.19
C PHE A 223 6.02 18.65 1.68
N ALA A 224 5.89 17.41 1.20
CA ALA A 224 6.02 17.11 -0.22
C ALA A 224 5.05 17.89 -1.12
N PRO A 225 3.77 18.10 -0.77
CA PRO A 225 2.88 18.93 -1.59
C PRO A 225 3.39 20.37 -1.78
N PHE A 226 3.87 21.00 -0.71
CA PHE A 226 4.45 22.37 -0.80
C PHE A 226 5.68 22.38 -1.71
N ILE A 227 6.57 21.40 -1.56
CA ILE A 227 7.78 21.32 -2.38
C ILE A 227 7.39 21.17 -3.85
N MET A 228 6.42 20.32 -4.15
CA MET A 228 5.95 20.09 -5.52
C MET A 228 5.25 21.29 -6.15
N GLU A 229 4.57 22.14 -5.35
CA GLU A 229 4.00 23.43 -5.81
C GLU A 229 5.07 24.35 -6.46
N HIS A 230 6.34 24.24 -6.04
CA HIS A 230 7.45 25.05 -6.52
C HIS A 230 8.34 24.34 -7.59
N TYR A 231 7.96 23.15 -8.04
CA TYR A 231 8.77 22.36 -8.96
C TYR A 231 9.12 23.11 -10.27
N ASP A 232 8.15 23.75 -10.89
CA ASP A 232 8.35 24.45 -12.16
C ASP A 232 8.91 25.86 -12.01
N SER A 233 8.76 26.48 -10.83
CA SER A 233 9.14 27.86 -10.59
C SER A 233 10.50 28.04 -9.94
N CYS A 234 11.07 27.00 -9.32
CA CYS A 234 12.33 27.08 -8.58
C CYS A 234 13.32 25.98 -9.01
N LEU A 235 14.45 26.38 -9.59
CA LEU A 235 15.47 25.45 -10.07
C LEU A 235 16.03 24.55 -8.93
N TYR A 236 16.21 25.09 -7.73
CA TYR A 236 16.63 24.31 -6.57
C TYR A 236 15.63 23.20 -6.27
N VAL A 237 14.33 23.52 -6.22
CA VAL A 237 13.27 22.53 -5.97
C VAL A 237 13.22 21.47 -7.07
N LYS A 238 13.33 21.91 -8.34
CA LYS A 238 13.38 20.99 -9.48
C LYS A 238 14.53 20.00 -9.35
N CYS A 239 15.74 20.49 -9.08
CA CYS A 239 16.91 19.62 -8.87
C CYS A 239 16.70 18.67 -7.69
N LEU A 240 16.13 19.14 -6.58
CA LEU A 240 15.87 18.34 -5.39
C LEU A 240 14.92 17.18 -5.69
N VAL A 241 13.79 17.46 -6.36
CA VAL A 241 12.79 16.46 -6.73
C VAL A 241 13.35 15.46 -7.74
N ASP A 242 14.03 15.96 -8.79
CA ASP A 242 14.64 15.10 -9.80
C ASP A 242 15.68 14.16 -9.18
N ASN A 243 16.51 14.66 -8.27
CA ASN A 243 17.52 13.85 -7.57
C ASN A 243 16.87 12.85 -6.60
N ASN A 244 15.77 13.17 -5.97
CA ASN A 244 15.02 12.23 -5.14
C ASN A 244 14.53 11.03 -5.99
N PHE A 245 13.98 11.26 -7.18
CA PHE A 245 13.60 10.17 -8.08
C PHE A 245 14.80 9.45 -8.68
N ARG A 246 15.89 10.15 -9.08
CA ARG A 246 17.12 9.49 -9.55
C ARG A 246 17.67 8.52 -8.51
N ALA A 247 17.66 8.90 -7.23
CA ALA A 247 18.13 8.04 -6.15
C ALA A 247 17.31 6.73 -6.06
N LEU A 248 15.99 6.74 -6.36
CA LEU A 248 15.20 5.52 -6.46
C LEU A 248 15.73 4.57 -7.54
N PHE A 249 16.08 5.09 -8.72
CA PHE A 249 16.64 4.27 -9.79
C PHE A 249 18.03 3.76 -9.42
N GLU A 250 18.94 4.64 -9.07
CA GLU A 250 20.34 4.32 -8.82
C GLU A 250 20.54 3.35 -7.66
N ARG A 251 19.81 3.55 -6.57
CA ARG A 251 20.01 2.79 -5.33
C ARG A 251 19.11 1.57 -5.21
N CYS A 252 17.97 1.57 -5.87
CA CYS A 252 16.99 0.51 -5.75
C CYS A 252 16.75 -0.25 -7.06
N LEU A 253 16.25 0.42 -8.10
CA LEU A 253 15.74 -0.28 -9.28
C LEU A 253 16.84 -0.91 -10.13
N LEU A 254 17.97 -0.26 -10.31
CA LEU A 254 19.11 -0.81 -11.05
C LEU A 254 19.82 -1.99 -10.33
N GLN A 255 19.38 -2.36 -9.13
CA GLN A 255 19.82 -3.58 -8.46
C GLN A 255 19.05 -4.83 -8.93
N TYR A 256 17.98 -4.67 -9.70
CA TYR A 256 17.24 -5.77 -10.31
C TYR A 256 17.73 -6.01 -11.75
N ASP A 257 17.54 -7.23 -12.21
CA ASP A 257 17.60 -7.53 -13.64
C ASP A 257 16.27 -7.11 -14.27
N ILE A 258 16.28 -5.92 -14.89
CA ILE A 258 15.07 -5.27 -15.44
C ILE A 258 14.79 -5.75 -16.88
N GLU A 259 15.78 -6.35 -17.55
CA GLU A 259 15.66 -6.71 -18.97
C GLU A 259 14.48 -7.67 -19.21
N GLY A 260 13.56 -7.24 -20.07
CA GLY A 260 12.37 -8.03 -20.42
C GLY A 260 11.29 -8.14 -19.33
N LYS A 261 11.45 -7.47 -18.17
CA LYS A 261 10.44 -7.48 -17.09
C LYS A 261 9.70 -6.15 -17.02
N PRO A 262 8.35 -6.17 -16.91
CA PRO A 262 7.59 -4.95 -16.68
C PRO A 262 7.92 -4.37 -15.30
N VAL A 263 8.07 -3.05 -15.22
CA VAL A 263 8.21 -2.29 -13.98
C VAL A 263 6.91 -1.55 -13.73
N GLY A 264 6.27 -1.78 -12.59
CA GLY A 264 5.04 -1.09 -12.22
C GLY A 264 5.18 -0.35 -10.88
N VAL A 265 4.44 0.74 -10.73
CA VAL A 265 4.49 1.61 -9.55
C VAL A 265 3.12 1.71 -8.88
N VAL A 266 3.07 1.55 -7.56
CA VAL A 266 1.89 1.75 -6.72
C VAL A 266 2.18 2.84 -5.71
N GLY A 267 1.27 3.80 -5.54
CA GLY A 267 1.35 4.77 -4.46
C GLY A 267 1.00 6.19 -4.87
N GLY A 268 0.44 6.93 -3.92
CA GLY A 268 -0.11 8.24 -4.18
C GLY A 268 0.91 9.27 -4.63
N PHE A 269 2.14 9.22 -4.11
CA PHE A 269 3.19 10.16 -4.49
C PHE A 269 3.68 9.90 -5.92
N GLY A 270 3.99 8.64 -6.26
CA GLY A 270 4.39 8.26 -7.61
C GLY A 270 3.30 8.54 -8.66
N PHE A 271 2.04 8.27 -8.32
CA PHE A 271 0.91 8.53 -9.21
C PHE A 271 0.68 10.03 -9.45
N ALA A 272 0.73 10.85 -8.39
CA ALA A 272 0.54 12.29 -8.51
C ALA A 272 1.64 12.98 -9.35
N HIS A 273 2.85 12.41 -9.34
CA HIS A 273 4.01 12.99 -10.02
C HIS A 273 4.56 12.09 -11.14
N LYS A 274 3.65 11.31 -11.76
CA LYS A 274 3.99 10.30 -12.78
C LYS A 274 4.77 10.86 -13.96
N GLU A 275 4.50 12.09 -14.39
CA GLU A 275 5.19 12.71 -15.53
C GLU A 275 6.67 12.94 -15.24
N ILE A 276 6.99 13.41 -14.02
CA ILE A 276 8.39 13.60 -13.58
C ILE A 276 9.06 12.24 -13.43
N LEU A 277 8.38 11.28 -12.79
CA LEU A 277 8.89 9.92 -12.60
C LEU A 277 9.20 9.24 -13.94
N LEU A 278 8.30 9.32 -14.92
CA LEU A 278 8.49 8.74 -16.26
C LEU A 278 9.65 9.41 -17.01
N ARG A 279 9.78 10.74 -16.90
CA ARG A 279 10.91 11.46 -17.49
C ARG A 279 12.25 11.00 -16.89
N VAL A 280 12.32 10.89 -15.57
CA VAL A 280 13.54 10.40 -14.89
C VAL A 280 13.79 8.93 -15.24
N ALA A 281 12.76 8.08 -15.33
CA ALA A 281 12.91 6.68 -15.76
C ALA A 281 13.58 6.57 -17.14
N GLN A 282 13.24 7.46 -18.08
CA GLN A 282 13.86 7.51 -19.40
C GLN A 282 15.35 7.81 -19.36
N GLU A 283 15.83 8.60 -18.38
CA GLU A 283 17.29 8.88 -18.20
C GLU A 283 18.08 7.60 -17.92
N TYR A 284 17.42 6.57 -17.33
CA TYR A 284 18.01 5.27 -16.99
C TYR A 284 17.62 4.14 -17.96
N GLY A 285 16.88 4.45 -19.02
CA GLY A 285 16.38 3.44 -19.95
C GLY A 285 15.34 2.47 -19.36
N VAL A 286 14.68 2.84 -18.25
CA VAL A 286 13.69 2.01 -17.57
C VAL A 286 12.28 2.33 -18.09
N GLY A 287 11.63 1.34 -18.69
CA GLY A 287 10.22 1.44 -19.08
C GLY A 287 9.29 1.12 -17.91
N ILE A 288 8.48 2.09 -17.49
CA ILE A 288 7.41 1.85 -16.49
C ILE A 288 6.13 1.48 -17.22
N SER A 289 5.59 0.30 -16.94
CA SER A 289 4.42 -0.25 -17.62
C SER A 289 3.08 0.27 -17.07
N ASP A 290 3.02 0.55 -15.77
CA ASP A 290 1.82 1.06 -15.11
C ASP A 290 2.15 1.86 -13.85
N ILE A 291 1.34 2.88 -13.54
CA ILE A 291 1.44 3.68 -12.31
C ILE A 291 0.03 3.87 -11.74
N VAL A 292 -0.24 3.28 -10.58
CA VAL A 292 -1.53 3.35 -9.91
C VAL A 292 -1.43 3.98 -8.52
N SER A 293 -2.47 4.68 -8.09
CA SER A 293 -2.47 5.38 -6.79
C SER A 293 -2.68 4.46 -5.59
N SER A 294 -3.29 3.28 -5.79
CA SER A 294 -3.58 2.28 -4.75
C SER A 294 -3.62 0.89 -5.38
N PRO A 295 -3.22 -0.17 -4.67
CA PRO A 295 -3.25 -1.53 -5.18
C PRO A 295 -4.63 -2.18 -5.09
N ILE A 296 -5.60 -1.60 -4.38
CA ILE A 296 -6.81 -2.30 -3.94
C ILE A 296 -7.66 -2.83 -5.09
N GLU A 297 -7.81 -2.08 -6.19
CA GLU A 297 -8.60 -2.52 -7.34
C GLU A 297 -7.91 -3.67 -8.12
N GLY A 298 -6.60 -3.63 -8.20
CA GLY A 298 -5.80 -4.73 -8.77
C GLY A 298 -5.88 -6.00 -7.90
N LEU A 299 -5.90 -5.83 -6.57
CA LEU A 299 -6.10 -6.95 -5.64
C LEU A 299 -7.49 -7.58 -5.79
N VAL A 300 -8.55 -6.78 -5.98
CA VAL A 300 -9.89 -7.30 -6.26
C VAL A 300 -9.85 -8.21 -7.49
N LYS A 301 -9.28 -7.74 -8.60
CA LYS A 301 -9.11 -8.55 -9.82
C LYS A 301 -8.34 -9.85 -9.55
N TYR A 302 -7.21 -9.75 -8.86
CA TYR A 302 -6.37 -10.90 -8.52
C TYR A 302 -7.13 -11.97 -7.74
N HIS A 303 -7.97 -11.59 -6.77
CA HIS A 303 -8.70 -12.51 -5.91
C HIS A 303 -10.04 -12.99 -6.49
N ILE A 304 -10.61 -12.30 -7.48
CA ILE A 304 -11.74 -12.80 -8.28
C ILE A 304 -11.26 -13.92 -9.20
N GLU A 305 -10.15 -13.70 -9.93
CA GLU A 305 -9.57 -14.71 -10.83
C GLU A 305 -9.07 -15.97 -10.11
N GLU A 306 -8.89 -15.92 -8.79
CA GLU A 306 -8.54 -17.09 -7.97
C GLU A 306 -9.68 -18.13 -7.89
N ASN A 307 -10.93 -17.71 -8.11
CA ASN A 307 -12.12 -18.58 -8.08
C ASN A 307 -12.37 -19.30 -9.41
N GLU A 308 -11.75 -18.86 -10.50
CA GLU A 308 -11.99 -19.41 -11.84
C GLU A 308 -11.03 -20.55 -12.20
N ASN A 309 -10.04 -20.86 -11.35
CA ASN A 309 -9.05 -21.94 -11.53
C ASN A 309 -9.14 -23.00 -10.43
#